data_a37466da3e9058c9685c567e4d906087
#
_entry.id   a37466da3e9058c9685c567e4d906087
#
_cell.length_a   1.000
_cell.length_b   1.000
_cell.length_c   1.000
_cell.angle_alpha   90.00
_cell.angle_beta   90.00
_cell.angle_gamma   90.00
#
_symmetry.space_group_name_H-M   'P 1'
#
loop_
_entity.id
_entity.type
_entity.pdbx_description
1 polymer ?
#
loop_
_entity_poly.entity_id
_entity_poly.type
_entity_poly.pdbx_seq_one_letter_code
_entity_poly.pdbx_strand_id
1 'polypeptide(L)'
;LNAREDVNQIAVIVGEAYPHKAVLTQYDKVTILSCLTAEEMAVQYLSVEYVLCSASSVSYEALACGCSVFAGYYIDNQVDFYYGLCNNNLITPLGDLMKADFKTCLSNANVSINKMNIHNASRNLLNAFKALELRIVNYTDMTLDESRKIWEVRNLPAIRKYMTQPEPFPFESHQNFVESLRNNTSKLYYAIFRDDELVGSYDFIGIKDGDSAEHGLYINPAVYGKGYGTIIESVMDEYIRERGVHRILAEVLKNNLPSYYYHLKVGYQVYQEDEKYYYLERYI
;
A
#
# COMPACT_ATOMS: atom_id res chain seq x y z
N LEU A 1 27.02 1.03 -24.92
CA LEU A 1 25.84 1.73 -25.41
C LEU A 1 26.15 2.63 -26.60
N ASN A 2 27.20 3.44 -26.59
CA ASN A 2 27.55 4.36 -27.70
C ASN A 2 27.73 3.65 -29.04
N ALA A 3 28.21 2.42 -29.07
CA ALA A 3 28.43 1.61 -30.29
C ALA A 3 27.15 0.86 -30.77
N ARG A 4 26.04 0.93 -30.07
CA ARG A 4 24.80 0.26 -30.46
C ARG A 4 24.03 1.12 -31.48
N GLU A 5 23.58 0.49 -32.57
CA GLU A 5 22.83 1.18 -33.63
C GLU A 5 21.39 1.53 -33.18
N ASP A 6 20.81 0.72 -32.27
CA ASP A 6 19.47 0.93 -31.71
C ASP A 6 19.43 1.98 -30.58
N VAL A 7 20.58 2.54 -30.18
CA VAL A 7 20.66 3.65 -29.21
C VAL A 7 20.96 4.94 -29.94
N ASN A 8 20.01 5.86 -29.94
CA ASN A 8 20.12 7.15 -30.63
C ASN A 8 20.82 8.22 -29.78
N GLN A 9 20.51 8.26 -28.49
CA GLN A 9 21.01 9.27 -27.56
C GLN A 9 21.20 8.67 -26.17
N ILE A 10 22.17 9.18 -25.43
CA ILE A 10 22.47 8.79 -24.04
C ILE A 10 22.57 10.06 -23.20
N ALA A 11 21.62 10.29 -22.30
CA ALA A 11 21.72 11.34 -21.29
C ALA A 11 22.47 10.77 -20.06
N VAL A 12 23.57 11.38 -19.69
CA VAL A 12 24.34 11.01 -18.50
C VAL A 12 24.19 12.10 -17.45
N ILE A 13 23.44 11.79 -16.39
CA ILE A 13 23.19 12.71 -15.30
C ILE A 13 24.27 12.50 -14.24
N VAL A 14 25.03 13.54 -13.94
CA VAL A 14 26.16 13.49 -13.01
C VAL A 14 26.01 14.52 -11.89
N GLY A 15 26.48 14.16 -10.71
CA GLY A 15 26.61 15.11 -9.61
C GLY A 15 27.62 16.21 -9.95
N GLU A 16 27.51 17.35 -9.27
CA GLU A 16 28.37 18.52 -9.49
C GLU A 16 29.87 18.17 -9.33
N ALA A 17 30.18 17.37 -8.31
CA ALA A 17 31.54 16.94 -7.97
C ALA A 17 32.07 15.76 -8.82
N TYR A 18 31.34 15.28 -9.85
CA TYR A 18 31.79 14.15 -10.65
C TYR A 18 33.08 14.50 -11.43
N PRO A 19 34.22 13.81 -11.18
CA PRO A 19 35.52 14.25 -11.67
C PRO A 19 35.81 13.86 -13.12
N HIS A 20 35.05 12.92 -13.70
CA HIS A 20 35.37 12.32 -15.00
C HIS A 20 34.49 12.82 -16.16
N LYS A 21 33.93 14.03 -16.07
CA LYS A 21 33.08 14.62 -17.13
C LYS A 21 33.79 14.63 -18.48
N ALA A 22 35.09 14.96 -18.53
CA ALA A 22 35.88 15.00 -19.75
C ALA A 22 36.00 13.66 -20.48
N VAL A 23 35.91 12.54 -19.77
CA VAL A 23 35.92 11.19 -20.40
C VAL A 23 34.60 10.95 -21.17
N LEU A 24 33.50 11.50 -20.71
CA LEU A 24 32.19 11.32 -21.33
C LEU A 24 32.02 12.12 -22.62
N THR A 25 32.70 13.24 -22.76
CA THR A 25 32.60 14.11 -23.95
C THR A 25 33.19 13.50 -25.24
N GLN A 26 33.95 12.42 -25.13
CA GLN A 26 34.50 11.71 -26.29
C GLN A 26 33.47 10.81 -27.03
N TYR A 27 32.26 10.69 -26.51
CA TYR A 27 31.21 9.83 -27.05
C TYR A 27 30.14 10.66 -27.76
N ASP A 28 29.96 10.43 -29.05
CA ASP A 28 29.08 11.25 -29.91
C ASP A 28 27.60 11.27 -29.50
N LYS A 29 27.13 10.17 -28.92
CA LYS A 29 25.72 10.02 -28.48
C LYS A 29 25.46 10.53 -27.07
N VAL A 30 26.50 10.98 -26.34
CA VAL A 30 26.40 11.33 -24.93
C VAL A 30 26.12 12.83 -24.75
N THR A 31 25.06 13.12 -24.01
CA THR A 31 24.79 14.45 -23.47
C THR A 31 24.95 14.41 -21.96
N ILE A 32 25.77 15.31 -21.41
CA ILE A 32 26.01 15.40 -19.97
C ILE A 32 25.07 16.43 -19.37
N LEU A 33 24.33 16.02 -18.35
CA LEU A 33 23.43 16.84 -17.57
C LEU A 33 23.88 16.89 -16.10
N SER A 34 23.72 18.02 -15.43
CA SER A 34 24.07 18.17 -14.02
C SER A 34 23.19 19.23 -13.35
N CYS A 35 23.08 19.16 -12.03
CA CYS A 35 22.31 20.12 -11.20
C CYS A 35 20.85 20.25 -11.62
N LEU A 36 20.21 19.14 -12.04
CA LEU A 36 18.81 19.14 -12.41
C LEU A 36 17.92 19.26 -11.16
N THR A 37 16.86 20.04 -11.28
CA THR A 37 15.75 20.05 -10.31
C THR A 37 14.96 18.74 -10.40
N ALA A 38 14.06 18.49 -9.42
CA ALA A 38 13.17 17.32 -9.47
C ALA A 38 12.26 17.31 -10.71
N GLU A 39 11.76 18.48 -11.10
CA GLU A 39 10.94 18.65 -12.31
C GLU A 39 11.74 18.37 -13.58
N GLU A 40 12.96 18.86 -13.67
CA GLU A 40 13.86 18.60 -14.80
C GLU A 40 14.25 17.13 -14.88
N MET A 41 14.51 16.47 -13.74
CA MET A 41 14.71 15.03 -13.66
C MET A 41 13.50 14.25 -14.20
N ALA A 42 12.30 14.62 -13.78
CA ALA A 42 11.07 13.98 -14.26
C ALA A 42 10.91 14.13 -15.78
N VAL A 43 11.23 15.31 -16.35
CA VAL A 43 11.23 15.53 -17.79
C VAL A 43 12.22 14.60 -18.49
N GLN A 44 13.42 14.39 -17.94
CA GLN A 44 14.39 13.46 -18.50
C GLN A 44 13.86 12.02 -18.49
N TYR A 45 13.29 11.56 -17.37
CA TYR A 45 12.71 10.22 -17.29
C TYR A 45 11.55 10.02 -18.28
N LEU A 46 10.67 11.01 -18.43
CA LEU A 46 9.55 10.95 -19.38
C LEU A 46 10.00 10.96 -20.86
N SER A 47 11.22 11.40 -21.15
CA SER A 47 11.78 11.47 -22.51
C SER A 47 12.55 10.22 -22.95
N VAL A 48 12.78 9.25 -22.03
CA VAL A 48 13.56 8.04 -22.29
C VAL A 48 12.76 6.78 -22.02
N GLU A 49 13.09 5.70 -22.70
CA GLU A 49 12.49 4.38 -22.48
C GLU A 49 13.24 3.59 -21.41
N TYR A 50 14.58 3.75 -21.36
CA TYR A 50 15.46 2.97 -20.50
C TYR A 50 16.25 3.87 -19.56
N VAL A 51 16.35 3.44 -18.30
CA VAL A 51 17.21 4.07 -17.30
C VAL A 51 18.17 3.05 -16.72
N LEU A 52 19.45 3.40 -16.67
CA LEU A 52 20.50 2.62 -16.04
C LEU A 52 21.00 3.39 -14.82
N CYS A 53 20.85 2.80 -13.63
CA CYS A 53 21.19 3.49 -12.38
C CYS A 53 21.65 2.52 -11.29
N SER A 54 22.05 3.06 -10.14
CA SER A 54 22.19 2.26 -8.92
C SER A 54 20.83 2.03 -8.27
N ALA A 55 20.71 0.92 -7.53
CA ALA A 55 19.53 0.63 -6.72
C ALA A 55 19.43 1.61 -5.56
N SER A 56 18.64 2.67 -5.75
CA SER A 56 18.45 3.79 -4.82
C SER A 56 17.10 4.47 -5.09
N SER A 57 16.79 5.59 -4.45
CA SER A 57 15.58 6.38 -4.71
C SER A 57 15.39 6.71 -6.20
N VAL A 58 16.50 6.93 -6.92
CA VAL A 58 16.51 7.18 -8.37
C VAL A 58 15.81 6.07 -9.17
N SER A 59 15.94 4.81 -8.74
CA SER A 59 15.22 3.69 -9.39
C SER A 59 13.71 3.84 -9.28
N TYR A 60 13.20 4.27 -8.13
CA TYR A 60 11.76 4.51 -7.94
C TYR A 60 11.26 5.71 -8.73
N GLU A 61 12.05 6.77 -8.83
CA GLU A 61 11.70 7.96 -9.63
C GLU A 61 11.54 7.58 -11.11
N ALA A 62 12.50 6.83 -11.64
CA ALA A 62 12.46 6.35 -13.01
C ALA A 62 11.29 5.39 -13.27
N LEU A 63 11.03 4.44 -12.35
CA LEU A 63 9.88 3.55 -12.40
C LEU A 63 8.54 4.32 -12.35
N ALA A 64 8.48 5.39 -11.55
CA ALA A 64 7.32 6.28 -11.44
C ALA A 64 6.98 6.95 -12.76
N CYS A 65 8.00 7.31 -13.52
CA CYS A 65 7.86 7.91 -14.85
C CYS A 65 7.61 6.87 -15.96
N GLY A 66 7.53 5.58 -15.63
CA GLY A 66 7.23 4.49 -16.56
C GLY A 66 8.42 3.97 -17.35
N CYS A 67 9.65 4.30 -16.93
CA CYS A 67 10.85 3.81 -17.55
C CYS A 67 11.08 2.31 -17.28
N SER A 68 11.72 1.63 -18.21
CA SER A 68 12.34 0.32 -18.01
C SER A 68 13.67 0.51 -17.29
N VAL A 69 13.79 0.05 -16.05
CA VAL A 69 14.95 0.32 -15.20
C VAL A 69 15.91 -0.86 -15.14
N PHE A 70 17.17 -0.61 -15.44
CA PHE A 70 18.30 -1.49 -15.22
C PHE A 70 19.05 -1.00 -13.99
N ALA A 71 19.07 -1.78 -12.92
CA ALA A 71 19.74 -1.35 -11.70
C ALA A 71 20.65 -2.40 -11.10
N GLY A 72 21.69 -1.92 -10.44
CA GLY A 72 22.62 -2.71 -9.66
C GLY A 72 23.05 -1.98 -8.41
N TYR A 73 23.96 -2.54 -7.64
CA TYR A 73 24.50 -1.93 -6.43
C TYR A 73 26.03 -1.85 -6.50
N TYR A 74 26.62 -0.91 -5.75
CA TYR A 74 28.09 -0.76 -5.63
C TYR A 74 28.53 -0.42 -4.20
N ILE A 75 27.60 -0.25 -3.26
CA ILE A 75 27.82 -0.06 -1.83
C ILE A 75 26.83 -0.87 -1.01
N ASP A 76 27.20 -1.26 0.20
CA ASP A 76 26.46 -2.22 1.02
C ASP A 76 25.02 -1.76 1.34
N ASN A 77 24.78 -0.48 1.57
CA ASN A 77 23.45 0.04 1.88
C ASN A 77 22.46 -0.01 0.70
N GLN A 78 22.91 -0.37 -0.51
CA GLN A 78 22.06 -0.56 -1.69
C GLN A 78 21.62 -2.02 -1.87
N VAL A 79 22.23 -2.96 -1.17
CA VAL A 79 22.05 -4.40 -1.39
C VAL A 79 20.62 -4.83 -1.10
N ASP A 80 20.09 -4.49 0.08
CA ASP A 80 18.72 -4.84 0.48
C ASP A 80 17.70 -4.21 -0.47
N PHE A 81 17.94 -2.94 -0.81
CA PHE A 81 17.11 -2.21 -1.75
C PHE A 81 17.08 -2.85 -3.14
N TYR A 82 18.25 -3.27 -3.63
CA TYR A 82 18.39 -3.99 -4.88
C TYR A 82 17.60 -5.30 -4.89
N TYR A 83 17.75 -6.13 -3.86
CA TYR A 83 17.00 -7.38 -3.77
C TYR A 83 15.49 -7.16 -3.62
N GLY A 84 15.08 -6.12 -2.92
CA GLY A 84 13.67 -5.72 -2.86
C GLY A 84 13.07 -5.40 -4.23
N LEU A 85 13.80 -4.66 -5.07
CA LEU A 85 13.38 -4.36 -6.43
C LEU A 85 13.35 -5.62 -7.32
N CYS A 86 14.36 -6.51 -7.19
CA CYS A 86 14.43 -7.77 -7.94
C CYS A 86 13.28 -8.72 -7.59
N ASN A 87 13.02 -8.93 -6.31
CA ASN A 87 11.98 -9.85 -5.81
C ASN A 87 10.57 -9.43 -6.24
N ASN A 88 10.37 -8.15 -6.49
CA ASN A 88 9.12 -7.61 -7.01
C ASN A 88 9.09 -7.47 -8.54
N ASN A 89 10.10 -7.97 -9.25
CA ASN A 89 10.22 -7.87 -10.72
C ASN A 89 10.08 -6.43 -11.25
N LEU A 90 10.64 -5.45 -10.54
CA LEU A 90 10.54 -4.03 -10.88
C LEU A 90 11.69 -3.54 -11.75
N ILE A 91 12.82 -4.27 -11.77
CA ILE A 91 14.01 -3.89 -12.49
C ILE A 91 14.59 -5.08 -13.29
N THR A 92 15.38 -4.76 -14.30
CA THR A 92 16.32 -5.71 -14.88
C THR A 92 17.61 -5.70 -14.04
N PRO A 93 17.97 -6.83 -13.39
CA PRO A 93 19.07 -6.87 -12.43
C PRO A 93 20.43 -6.79 -13.14
N LEU A 94 21.31 -5.90 -12.64
CA LEU A 94 22.70 -5.79 -13.09
C LEU A 94 23.71 -6.36 -12.08
N GLY A 95 23.28 -6.68 -10.85
CA GLY A 95 24.15 -7.19 -9.80
C GLY A 95 25.09 -6.14 -9.22
N ASP A 96 26.26 -6.59 -8.79
CA ASP A 96 27.33 -5.73 -8.29
C ASP A 96 27.96 -4.95 -9.47
N LEU A 97 27.70 -3.64 -9.52
CA LEU A 97 28.15 -2.77 -10.61
C LEU A 97 29.68 -2.64 -10.71
N MET A 98 30.41 -2.99 -9.66
CA MET A 98 31.89 -3.01 -9.67
C MET A 98 32.43 -4.25 -10.35
N LYS A 99 31.62 -5.29 -10.54
CA LYS A 99 31.98 -6.60 -11.12
C LYS A 99 31.16 -6.96 -12.35
N ALA A 100 30.12 -6.22 -12.66
CA ALA A 100 29.12 -6.55 -13.68
C ALA A 100 29.74 -6.55 -15.09
N ASP A 101 29.51 -7.61 -15.84
CA ASP A 101 29.67 -7.59 -17.30
C ASP A 101 28.42 -7.01 -17.95
N PHE A 102 28.42 -5.69 -18.08
CA PHE A 102 27.29 -4.93 -18.67
C PHE A 102 26.90 -5.41 -20.06
N LYS A 103 27.85 -5.95 -20.83
CA LYS A 103 27.60 -6.45 -22.19
C LYS A 103 26.67 -7.67 -22.14
N THR A 104 26.99 -8.62 -21.28
CA THR A 104 26.16 -9.81 -21.06
C THR A 104 24.82 -9.47 -20.42
N CYS A 105 24.80 -8.61 -19.41
CA CYS A 105 23.56 -8.19 -18.75
C CYS A 105 22.57 -7.53 -19.71
N LEU A 106 23.03 -6.61 -20.55
CA LEU A 106 22.19 -5.91 -21.52
C LEU A 106 21.75 -6.78 -22.71
N SER A 107 22.51 -7.82 -23.05
CA SER A 107 22.18 -8.76 -24.14
C SER A 107 21.07 -9.74 -23.72
N ASN A 108 21.03 -10.09 -22.46
CA ASN A 108 20.09 -11.08 -21.90
C ASN A 108 18.81 -10.46 -21.33
N ALA A 109 18.65 -9.15 -21.43
CA ALA A 109 17.50 -8.43 -20.88
C ALA A 109 16.24 -8.71 -21.69
N ASN A 110 15.51 -9.75 -21.29
CA ASN A 110 14.08 -9.88 -21.64
C ASN A 110 13.29 -8.86 -20.81
N VAL A 111 12.93 -7.74 -21.44
CA VAL A 111 12.23 -6.63 -20.78
C VAL A 111 10.75 -6.97 -20.60
N SER A 112 10.45 -7.87 -19.67
CA SER A 112 9.11 -8.03 -19.13
C SER A 112 9.10 -7.39 -17.74
N ILE A 113 8.91 -6.08 -17.67
CA ILE A 113 8.90 -5.34 -16.42
C ILE A 113 7.45 -5.11 -16.01
N ASN A 114 7.11 -5.51 -14.81
CA ASN A 114 5.86 -5.10 -14.17
C ASN A 114 5.89 -3.58 -13.99
N LYS A 115 5.01 -2.86 -14.69
CA LYS A 115 4.87 -1.42 -14.47
C LYS A 115 4.38 -1.19 -13.05
N MET A 116 5.23 -0.64 -12.23
CA MET A 116 4.88 -0.26 -10.87
C MET A 116 3.84 0.86 -10.92
N ASN A 117 2.70 0.67 -10.29
CA ASN A 117 1.69 1.71 -10.19
C ASN A 117 2.06 2.68 -9.07
N ILE A 118 2.94 3.64 -9.37
CA ILE A 118 3.48 4.60 -8.40
C ILE A 118 2.59 5.86 -8.28
N HIS A 119 1.50 5.96 -9.01
CA HIS A 119 0.61 7.13 -8.96
C HIS A 119 0.09 7.48 -7.56
N ASN A 120 0.36 6.64 -6.56
CA ASN A 120 -0.05 6.85 -5.18
C ASN A 120 1.11 6.83 -4.17
N ALA A 121 2.38 6.88 -4.59
CA ALA A 121 3.52 6.76 -3.66
C ALA A 121 3.47 7.79 -2.52
N SER A 122 3.24 9.07 -2.83
CA SER A 122 3.08 10.12 -1.80
C SER A 122 1.86 9.87 -0.91
N ARG A 123 0.76 9.37 -1.48
CA ARG A 123 -0.44 9.02 -0.72
C ARG A 123 -0.18 7.81 0.18
N ASN A 124 0.51 6.79 -0.32
CA ASN A 124 0.85 5.59 0.45
C ASN A 124 1.80 5.94 1.60
N LEU A 125 2.80 6.79 1.37
CA LEU A 125 3.68 7.28 2.42
C LEU A 125 2.91 8.09 3.47
N LEU A 126 2.04 9.01 3.06
CA LEU A 126 1.18 9.76 3.98
C LEU A 126 0.27 8.84 4.79
N ASN A 127 -0.29 7.81 4.16
CA ASN A 127 -1.13 6.83 4.84
C ASN A 127 -0.32 6.00 5.85
N ALA A 128 0.94 5.63 5.52
CA ALA A 128 1.83 4.94 6.46
C ALA A 128 2.11 5.81 7.70
N PHE A 129 2.42 7.10 7.52
CA PHE A 129 2.58 8.02 8.66
C PHE A 129 1.30 8.15 9.50
N LYS A 130 0.14 8.28 8.85
CA LYS A 130 -1.15 8.32 9.56
C LYS A 130 -1.46 7.02 10.30
N ALA A 131 -1.05 5.87 9.77
CA ALA A 131 -1.20 4.58 10.43
C ALA A 131 -0.40 4.52 11.74
N LEU A 132 0.79 5.12 11.79
CA LEU A 132 1.61 5.19 13.01
C LEU A 132 0.95 6.03 14.13
N GLU A 133 0.01 6.91 13.79
CA GLU A 133 -0.75 7.71 14.77
C GLU A 133 -1.97 6.94 15.31
N LEU A 134 -2.30 5.77 14.75
CA LEU A 134 -3.46 4.99 15.16
C LEU A 134 -3.10 4.02 16.29
N ARG A 135 -3.91 4.02 17.33
CA ARG A 135 -3.88 3.03 18.39
C ARG A 135 -5.05 2.05 18.20
N ILE A 136 -4.70 0.77 18.03
CA ILE A 136 -5.66 -0.32 17.83
C ILE A 136 -5.80 -1.08 19.14
N VAL A 137 -7.00 -1.17 19.65
CA VAL A 137 -7.31 -1.78 20.95
C VAL A 137 -8.33 -2.89 20.75
N ASN A 138 -8.02 -4.09 21.21
CA ASN A 138 -9.02 -5.16 21.26
C ASN A 138 -10.17 -4.75 22.18
N TYR A 139 -11.41 -5.05 21.83
CA TYR A 139 -12.56 -4.71 22.66
C TYR A 139 -12.46 -5.24 24.08
N THR A 140 -11.85 -6.41 24.26
CA THR A 140 -11.66 -7.03 25.59
C THR A 140 -10.65 -6.29 26.47
N ASP A 141 -9.84 -5.42 25.89
CA ASP A 141 -8.76 -4.68 26.56
C ASP A 141 -9.07 -3.18 26.72
N MET A 142 -10.25 -2.76 26.25
CA MET A 142 -10.70 -1.37 26.37
C MET A 142 -10.97 -0.97 27.81
N THR A 143 -10.68 0.26 28.14
CA THR A 143 -11.19 0.91 29.35
C THR A 143 -12.70 1.11 29.25
N LEU A 144 -13.35 1.38 30.38
CA LEU A 144 -14.78 1.65 30.41
C LEU A 144 -15.15 2.91 29.57
N ASP A 145 -14.30 3.92 29.56
CA ASP A 145 -14.48 5.14 28.77
C ASP A 145 -14.39 4.88 27.27
N GLU A 146 -13.39 4.11 26.84
CA GLU A 146 -13.25 3.70 25.45
C GLU A 146 -14.43 2.85 24.97
N SER A 147 -14.87 1.92 25.80
CA SER A 147 -16.05 1.09 25.54
C SER A 147 -17.32 1.94 25.40
N ARG A 148 -17.45 3.01 26.19
CA ARG A 148 -18.55 3.97 26.08
C ARG A 148 -18.50 4.75 24.78
N LYS A 149 -17.33 5.22 24.34
CA LYS A 149 -17.16 5.91 23.05
C LYS A 149 -17.59 5.01 21.87
N ILE A 150 -17.22 3.74 21.89
CA ILE A 150 -17.68 2.76 20.90
C ILE A 150 -19.20 2.64 20.87
N TRP A 151 -19.81 2.44 22.06
CA TRP A 151 -21.25 2.30 22.18
C TRP A 151 -22.00 3.56 21.68
N GLU A 152 -21.53 4.75 22.03
CA GLU A 152 -22.11 6.02 21.59
C GLU A 152 -22.09 6.14 20.06
N VAL A 153 -20.93 5.93 19.44
CA VAL A 153 -20.78 6.03 17.97
C VAL A 153 -21.60 4.94 17.27
N ARG A 154 -21.59 3.70 17.79
CA ARG A 154 -22.37 2.59 17.23
C ARG A 154 -23.88 2.84 17.27
N ASN A 155 -24.37 3.60 18.24
CA ASN A 155 -25.77 4.00 18.37
C ASN A 155 -26.17 5.22 17.52
N LEU A 156 -25.23 5.91 16.86
CA LEU A 156 -25.56 7.00 15.96
C LEU A 156 -26.46 6.50 14.80
N PRO A 157 -27.54 7.22 14.46
CA PRO A 157 -28.41 6.84 13.33
C PRO A 157 -27.68 6.64 12.02
N ALA A 158 -26.60 7.42 11.79
CA ALA A 158 -25.75 7.32 10.59
C ALA A 158 -25.03 5.97 10.47
N ILE A 159 -24.72 5.33 11.60
CA ILE A 159 -24.05 4.03 11.68
C ILE A 159 -25.09 2.90 11.72
N ARG A 160 -25.99 2.92 12.71
CA ARG A 160 -26.89 1.78 12.97
C ARG A 160 -27.84 1.45 11.83
N LYS A 161 -28.21 2.41 10.97
CA LYS A 161 -29.09 2.19 9.81
C LYS A 161 -28.58 1.14 8.80
N TYR A 162 -27.28 0.87 8.81
CA TYR A 162 -26.65 -0.13 7.95
C TYR A 162 -26.24 -1.41 8.68
N MET A 163 -26.62 -1.53 9.95
CA MET A 163 -26.32 -2.72 10.75
C MET A 163 -27.45 -3.73 10.72
N THR A 164 -27.12 -4.97 10.98
CA THR A 164 -28.10 -6.08 11.07
C THR A 164 -29.20 -5.79 12.11
N GLN A 165 -28.82 -5.10 13.21
CA GLN A 165 -29.76 -4.60 14.23
C GLN A 165 -29.70 -3.07 14.24
N PRO A 166 -30.65 -2.40 13.56
CA PRO A 166 -30.62 -0.95 13.40
C PRO A 166 -31.18 -0.19 14.62
N GLU A 167 -31.81 -0.87 15.58
CA GLU A 167 -32.36 -0.25 16.76
C GLU A 167 -31.28 0.14 17.76
N PRO A 168 -31.45 1.26 18.52
CA PRO A 168 -30.54 1.62 19.59
C PRO A 168 -30.59 0.58 20.72
N PHE A 169 -29.46 0.37 21.37
CA PHE A 169 -29.34 -0.58 22.46
C PHE A 169 -28.62 0.03 23.66
N PRO A 170 -28.93 -0.42 24.90
CA PRO A 170 -28.36 0.12 26.12
C PRO A 170 -26.86 -0.26 26.24
N PHE A 171 -26.11 0.54 27.02
CA PHE A 171 -24.70 0.32 27.25
C PHE A 171 -24.40 -1.04 27.91
N GLU A 172 -25.27 -1.52 28.79
CA GLU A 172 -25.17 -2.84 29.39
C GLU A 172 -25.13 -3.97 28.36
N SER A 173 -25.96 -3.87 27.30
CA SER A 173 -25.91 -4.85 26.20
C SER A 173 -24.59 -4.83 25.46
N HIS A 174 -23.97 -3.66 25.29
CA HIS A 174 -22.63 -3.54 24.74
C HIS A 174 -21.58 -4.20 25.64
N GLN A 175 -21.64 -3.97 26.94
CA GLN A 175 -20.73 -4.58 27.90
C GLN A 175 -20.86 -6.11 27.91
N ASN A 176 -22.07 -6.65 27.88
CA ASN A 176 -22.32 -8.09 27.79
C ASN A 176 -21.77 -8.67 26.48
N PHE A 177 -21.88 -7.94 25.36
CA PHE A 177 -21.27 -8.33 24.10
C PHE A 177 -19.74 -8.38 24.22
N VAL A 178 -19.11 -7.32 24.74
CA VAL A 178 -17.64 -7.29 24.95
C VAL A 178 -17.17 -8.45 25.82
N GLU A 179 -17.89 -8.74 26.91
CA GLU A 179 -17.54 -9.87 27.79
C GLU A 179 -17.64 -11.22 27.05
N SER A 180 -18.63 -11.36 26.16
CA SER A 180 -18.78 -12.58 25.35
C SER A 180 -17.63 -12.84 24.37
N LEU A 181 -16.82 -11.82 24.06
CA LEU A 181 -15.67 -11.94 23.17
C LEU A 181 -14.44 -12.54 23.86
N ARG A 182 -14.34 -12.48 25.21
CA ARG A 182 -13.12 -12.89 25.94
C ARG A 182 -12.68 -14.32 25.66
N ASN A 183 -13.63 -15.22 25.47
CA ASN A 183 -13.35 -16.63 25.20
C ASN A 183 -13.69 -17.05 23.77
N ASN A 184 -13.90 -16.08 22.87
CA ASN A 184 -14.31 -16.34 21.50
C ASN A 184 -13.10 -16.22 20.56
N THR A 185 -12.65 -17.34 20.01
CA THR A 185 -11.52 -17.38 19.07
C THR A 185 -11.91 -17.12 17.62
N SER A 186 -13.21 -17.12 17.31
CA SER A 186 -13.70 -16.92 15.95
C SER A 186 -14.16 -15.47 15.66
N LYS A 187 -14.10 -14.59 16.66
CA LYS A 187 -14.52 -13.18 16.55
C LYS A 187 -13.49 -12.28 17.18
N LEU A 188 -12.96 -11.35 16.43
CA LEU A 188 -12.01 -10.34 16.87
C LEU A 188 -12.58 -8.96 16.58
N TYR A 189 -12.70 -8.12 17.59
CA TYR A 189 -13.21 -6.77 17.48
C TYR A 189 -12.19 -5.76 17.97
N TYR A 190 -11.97 -4.70 17.19
CA TYR A 190 -10.98 -3.67 17.47
C TYR A 190 -11.59 -2.28 17.41
N ALA A 191 -11.29 -1.48 18.43
CA ALA A 191 -11.49 -0.05 18.43
C ALA A 191 -10.24 0.65 17.91
N ILE A 192 -10.40 1.62 17.05
CA ILE A 192 -9.30 2.37 16.45
C ILE A 192 -9.38 3.81 16.93
N PHE A 193 -8.35 4.28 17.60
CA PHE A 193 -8.22 5.62 18.13
C PHE A 193 -7.08 6.37 17.45
N ARG A 194 -7.23 7.68 17.37
CA ARG A 194 -6.14 8.63 17.14
C ARG A 194 -6.12 9.55 18.35
N ASP A 195 -5.04 9.55 19.09
CA ASP A 195 -5.02 10.13 20.43
C ASP A 195 -6.16 9.53 21.27
N ASP A 196 -7.03 10.36 21.81
CA ASP A 196 -8.22 9.94 22.58
C ASP A 196 -9.52 9.94 21.75
N GLU A 197 -9.46 10.29 20.46
CA GLU A 197 -10.61 10.34 19.58
C GLU A 197 -10.86 8.98 18.93
N LEU A 198 -12.09 8.47 19.04
CA LEU A 198 -12.48 7.24 18.33
C LEU A 198 -12.60 7.51 16.84
N VAL A 199 -11.77 6.84 16.05
CA VAL A 199 -11.80 6.88 14.59
C VAL A 199 -12.83 5.93 14.01
N GLY A 200 -12.94 4.71 14.58
CA GLY A 200 -13.88 3.71 14.11
C GLY A 200 -13.69 2.36 14.79
N SER A 201 -14.34 1.36 14.24
CA SER A 201 -14.21 -0.03 14.67
C SER A 201 -14.02 -0.95 13.47
N TYR A 202 -13.20 -1.97 13.64
CA TYR A 202 -12.97 -3.04 12.68
C TYR A 202 -13.13 -4.40 13.36
N ASP A 203 -13.76 -5.35 12.69
CA ASP A 203 -13.90 -6.69 13.22
C ASP A 203 -13.64 -7.77 12.17
N PHE A 204 -13.26 -8.95 12.66
CA PHE A 204 -13.18 -10.18 11.90
C PHE A 204 -14.08 -11.22 12.57
N ILE A 205 -14.91 -11.88 11.75
CA ILE A 205 -15.84 -12.91 12.18
C ILE A 205 -15.63 -14.18 11.36
N GLY A 206 -15.85 -15.32 11.99
CA GLY A 206 -15.82 -16.61 11.30
C GLY A 206 -14.40 -17.04 10.90
N ILE A 207 -13.39 -16.59 11.62
CA ILE A 207 -12.00 -17.06 11.43
C ILE A 207 -11.98 -18.58 11.63
N LYS A 208 -11.97 -19.31 10.53
CA LYS A 208 -11.98 -20.78 10.53
C LYS A 208 -10.73 -21.28 9.83
N ASP A 209 -9.97 -22.10 10.53
CA ASP A 209 -8.84 -22.87 10.01
C ASP A 209 -7.83 -22.08 9.15
N GLY A 210 -7.71 -20.77 9.39
CA GLY A 210 -6.69 -19.91 8.80
C GLY A 210 -6.91 -19.49 7.34
N ASP A 211 -8.06 -19.77 6.70
CA ASP A 211 -8.24 -19.47 5.28
C ASP A 211 -9.01 -18.17 5.02
N SER A 212 -10.13 -17.95 5.68
CA SER A 212 -10.97 -16.78 5.44
C SER A 212 -11.59 -16.19 6.70
N ALA A 213 -11.90 -14.90 6.66
CA ALA A 213 -12.68 -14.20 7.67
C ALA A 213 -13.63 -13.20 7.01
N GLU A 214 -14.81 -13.02 7.56
CA GLU A 214 -15.69 -11.91 7.24
C GLU A 214 -15.26 -10.70 8.06
N HIS A 215 -15.25 -9.51 7.47
CA HIS A 215 -14.95 -8.27 8.18
C HIS A 215 -16.13 -7.33 8.27
N GLY A 216 -16.15 -6.53 9.34
CA GLY A 216 -16.99 -5.37 9.51
C GLY A 216 -16.18 -4.12 9.78
N LEU A 217 -16.59 -3.00 9.19
CA LEU A 217 -15.96 -1.70 9.40
C LEU A 217 -17.02 -0.63 9.52
N TYR A 218 -16.90 0.21 10.55
CA TYR A 218 -17.53 1.53 10.53
C TYR A 218 -16.54 2.61 10.97
N ILE A 219 -16.68 3.78 10.38
CA ILE A 219 -15.89 4.96 10.71
C ILE A 219 -16.79 5.95 11.46
N ASN A 220 -16.25 6.58 12.49
CA ASN A 220 -16.93 7.65 13.20
C ASN A 220 -17.28 8.79 12.23
N PRO A 221 -18.56 9.22 12.15
CA PRO A 221 -18.96 10.30 11.26
C PRO A 221 -18.18 11.61 11.42
N ALA A 222 -17.66 11.89 12.62
CA ALA A 222 -16.84 13.08 12.89
C ALA A 222 -15.53 13.13 12.08
N VAL A 223 -15.09 11.98 11.57
CA VAL A 223 -13.83 11.88 10.80
C VAL A 223 -14.04 11.38 9.37
N TYR A 224 -15.26 11.41 8.84
CA TYR A 224 -15.52 11.04 7.45
C TYR A 224 -14.70 11.89 6.46
N GLY A 225 -14.37 11.31 5.33
CA GLY A 225 -13.63 11.99 4.26
C GLY A 225 -12.13 12.16 4.49
N LYS A 226 -11.61 11.81 5.69
CA LYS A 226 -10.18 11.93 6.03
C LYS A 226 -9.32 10.74 5.56
N GLY A 227 -9.92 9.72 4.92
CA GLY A 227 -9.22 8.57 4.34
C GLY A 227 -8.90 7.45 5.35
N TYR A 228 -9.39 7.51 6.57
CA TYR A 228 -9.10 6.50 7.61
C TYR A 228 -9.52 5.08 7.23
N GLY A 229 -10.64 4.89 6.52
CA GLY A 229 -11.08 3.57 6.09
C GLY A 229 -9.97 2.81 5.36
N THR A 230 -9.36 3.43 4.34
CA THR A 230 -8.28 2.81 3.56
C THR A 230 -7.02 2.51 4.40
N ILE A 231 -6.70 3.38 5.38
CA ILE A 231 -5.55 3.20 6.27
C ILE A 231 -5.79 2.03 7.21
N ILE A 232 -6.97 1.99 7.84
CA ILE A 232 -7.37 0.92 8.76
C ILE A 232 -7.37 -0.42 8.04
N GLU A 233 -7.94 -0.49 6.83
CA GLU A 233 -7.97 -1.70 6.01
C GLU A 233 -6.56 -2.26 5.82
N SER A 234 -5.62 -1.42 5.37
CA SER A 234 -4.23 -1.83 5.13
C SER A 234 -3.53 -2.35 6.38
N VAL A 235 -3.76 -1.72 7.55
CA VAL A 235 -3.17 -2.16 8.82
C VAL A 235 -3.80 -3.48 9.29
N MET A 236 -5.11 -3.62 9.14
CA MET A 236 -5.83 -4.82 9.58
C MET A 236 -5.55 -6.02 8.67
N ASP A 237 -5.25 -5.80 7.39
CA ASP A 237 -4.79 -6.85 6.47
C ASP A 237 -3.50 -7.52 6.97
N GLU A 238 -2.49 -6.71 7.33
CA GLU A 238 -1.25 -7.24 7.89
C GLU A 238 -1.51 -8.03 9.18
N TYR A 239 -2.34 -7.46 10.06
CA TYR A 239 -2.68 -8.07 11.33
C TYR A 239 -3.35 -9.45 11.20
N ILE A 240 -4.27 -9.60 10.24
CA ILE A 240 -4.99 -10.86 10.06
C ILE A 240 -4.19 -11.87 9.20
N ARG A 241 -3.32 -11.37 8.30
CA ARG A 241 -2.41 -12.21 7.52
C ARG A 241 -1.43 -12.97 8.42
N GLU A 242 -0.93 -12.34 9.48
CA GLU A 242 -0.09 -13.00 10.49
C GLU A 242 -0.80 -14.18 11.20
N ARG A 243 -2.13 -14.25 11.12
CA ARG A 243 -2.96 -15.35 11.64
C ARG A 243 -3.34 -16.39 10.60
N GLY A 244 -2.75 -16.31 9.41
CA GLY A 244 -2.93 -17.26 8.31
C GLY A 244 -4.19 -17.02 7.47
N VAL A 245 -4.92 -15.93 7.68
CA VAL A 245 -6.06 -15.57 6.83
C VAL A 245 -5.56 -14.90 5.56
N HIS A 246 -6.02 -15.38 4.41
CA HIS A 246 -5.63 -14.87 3.09
C HIS A 246 -6.81 -14.38 2.25
N ARG A 247 -8.03 -14.62 2.71
CA ARG A 247 -9.26 -14.20 2.02
C ARG A 247 -10.20 -13.48 2.99
N ILE A 248 -10.52 -12.23 2.66
CA ILE A 248 -11.44 -11.40 3.43
C ILE A 248 -12.78 -11.32 2.69
N LEU A 249 -13.85 -11.53 3.43
CA LEU A 249 -15.23 -11.47 2.94
C LEU A 249 -15.93 -10.25 3.52
N ALA A 250 -16.86 -9.68 2.76
CA ALA A 250 -17.70 -8.58 3.22
C ALA A 250 -19.12 -8.73 2.72
N GLU A 251 -20.11 -8.47 3.58
CA GLU A 251 -21.52 -8.34 3.21
C GLU A 251 -21.94 -6.88 3.24
N VAL A 252 -22.42 -6.36 2.12
CA VAL A 252 -22.81 -4.96 1.99
C VAL A 252 -24.28 -4.87 1.55
N LEU A 253 -25.09 -4.18 2.36
CA LEU A 253 -26.49 -3.88 1.98
C LEU A 253 -26.55 -3.12 0.66
N LYS A 254 -27.44 -3.50 -0.26
CA LYS A 254 -27.60 -2.83 -1.58
C LYS A 254 -27.92 -1.36 -1.51
N ASN A 255 -28.52 -0.89 -0.44
CA ASN A 255 -28.79 0.52 -0.19
C ASN A 255 -27.63 1.26 0.47
N ASN A 256 -26.51 0.57 0.85
CA ASN A 256 -25.30 1.16 1.41
C ASN A 256 -24.26 1.41 0.32
N LEU A 257 -24.61 2.25 -0.65
CA LEU A 257 -23.71 2.58 -1.78
C LEU A 257 -22.33 3.13 -1.35
N PRO A 258 -22.22 3.96 -0.29
CA PRO A 258 -20.91 4.40 0.21
C PRO A 258 -19.99 3.21 0.59
N SER A 259 -20.50 2.22 1.28
CA SER A 259 -19.75 1.01 1.65
C SER A 259 -19.41 0.17 0.42
N TYR A 260 -20.36 0.00 -0.50
CA TYR A 260 -20.12 -0.73 -1.76
C TYR A 260 -18.95 -0.15 -2.56
N TYR A 261 -18.98 1.16 -2.84
CA TYR A 261 -17.90 1.82 -3.58
C TYR A 261 -16.58 1.87 -2.81
N TYR A 262 -16.66 1.94 -1.48
CA TYR A 262 -15.47 1.83 -0.64
C TYR A 262 -14.77 0.48 -0.83
N HIS A 263 -15.51 -0.63 -0.74
CA HIS A 263 -14.95 -1.98 -0.90
C HIS A 263 -14.35 -2.18 -2.28
N LEU A 264 -15.03 -1.76 -3.36
CA LEU A 264 -14.46 -1.82 -4.71
C LEU A 264 -13.15 -1.03 -4.82
N LYS A 265 -13.10 0.15 -4.20
CA LYS A 265 -11.91 1.01 -4.21
C LYS A 265 -10.71 0.39 -3.49
N VAL A 266 -10.93 -0.37 -2.42
CA VAL A 266 -9.86 -1.05 -1.67
C VAL A 266 -9.57 -2.46 -2.18
N GLY A 267 -10.12 -2.84 -3.33
CA GLY A 267 -9.75 -4.03 -4.09
C GLY A 267 -10.65 -5.24 -3.91
N TYR A 268 -11.82 -5.10 -3.25
CA TYR A 268 -12.79 -6.18 -3.22
C TYR A 268 -13.49 -6.35 -4.56
N GLN A 269 -13.91 -7.57 -4.85
CA GLN A 269 -14.71 -7.95 -6.02
C GLN A 269 -16.01 -8.61 -5.57
N VAL A 270 -17.10 -8.32 -6.27
CA VAL A 270 -18.38 -8.99 -6.02
C VAL A 270 -18.31 -10.41 -6.56
N TYR A 271 -18.50 -11.41 -5.72
CA TYR A 271 -18.53 -12.80 -6.14
C TYR A 271 -19.97 -13.38 -6.14
N GLN A 272 -20.88 -12.75 -5.40
CA GLN A 272 -22.29 -13.13 -5.33
C GLN A 272 -23.15 -11.91 -4.95
N GLU A 273 -24.43 -11.92 -5.31
CA GLU A 273 -25.43 -10.98 -4.83
C GLU A 273 -26.80 -11.65 -4.71
N ASP A 274 -27.65 -11.08 -3.86
CA ASP A 274 -29.07 -11.43 -3.74
C ASP A 274 -29.95 -10.15 -3.78
N GLU A 275 -31.21 -10.22 -3.38
CA GLU A 275 -32.11 -9.06 -3.36
C GLU A 275 -31.67 -7.97 -2.37
N LYS A 276 -30.96 -8.34 -1.32
CA LYS A 276 -30.63 -7.48 -0.16
C LYS A 276 -29.17 -7.08 -0.08
N TYR A 277 -28.25 -7.99 -0.46
CA TYR A 277 -26.83 -7.83 -0.24
C TYR A 277 -25.99 -7.99 -1.52
N TYR A 278 -24.83 -7.31 -1.53
CA TYR A 278 -23.65 -7.68 -2.29
C TYR A 278 -22.72 -8.48 -1.38
N TYR A 279 -22.20 -9.61 -1.87
CA TYR A 279 -21.19 -10.43 -1.22
C TYR A 279 -19.86 -10.19 -1.94
N LEU A 280 -18.90 -9.65 -1.21
CA LEU A 280 -17.61 -9.24 -1.79
C LEU A 280 -16.49 -10.04 -1.15
N GLU A 281 -15.43 -10.23 -1.91
CA GLU A 281 -14.21 -10.89 -1.45
C GLU A 281 -12.96 -10.13 -1.90
N ARG A 282 -11.90 -10.30 -1.14
CA ARG A 282 -10.56 -9.83 -1.49
C ARG A 282 -9.52 -10.80 -0.95
N TYR A 283 -8.51 -11.08 -1.76
CA TYR A 283 -7.32 -11.84 -1.34
C TYR A 283 -6.23 -10.87 -0.89
N ILE A 284 -5.58 -11.19 0.24
CA ILE A 284 -4.58 -10.34 0.90
C ILE A 284 -3.23 -11.05 1.02
#